data_c78159d083456fc5ea6b3dad5d439bf6
#
_entry.id   c78159d083456fc5ea6b3dad5d439bf6
#
_cell.length_a   1.000
_cell.length_b   1.000
_cell.length_c   1.000
_cell.angle_alpha   90.00
_cell.angle_beta   90.00
_cell.angle_gamma   90.00
#
_symmetry.space_group_name_H-M   'P 1'
#
loop_
_entity.id
_entity.type
_entity.pdbx_description
1 polymer ?
#
loop_
_entity_poly.entity_id
_entity_poly.type
_entity_poly.pdbx_seq_one_letter_code
_entity_poly.pdbx_strand_id
1 'polypeptide(L)'
;MTGPRPLSPVAARAGLVVLAWLVAVPLARAEDPTGAPSAPEVSSATQAQAAEPDDLEVDASEPDFNVITLPTTLRLPRHKLGFRLTHRFARDLGEGDFGDLLADFFGFDGGAQIGLGLRFGVASATQLVFYRTSERTIQLSVQQGLLRQEGHPIALSAVVSVEGLQNFGLSADDNFPAEYSPAISLVLSRKLGTHGAVYVVPSWVGNTNNTAEDITTDDSTLMLGLGARVLLLPSVALVAEYNPRLAGYKGDRGSGDRASLLSFGIEKRVGGHAFQLNFSNDLGTTPAQTARGQQGAEGWYIGFNISRKFY
;
A
#
# COMPACT_ATOMS: atom_id res chain seq x y z
N MET A 1 -4.59 1.35 42.12
CA MET A 1 -5.75 1.96 41.41
C MET A 1 -5.33 3.36 40.99
N THR A 2 -4.77 3.46 39.79
CA THR A 2 -4.40 4.74 39.17
C THR A 2 -5.29 4.87 37.93
N GLY A 3 -6.17 5.86 37.96
CA GLY A 3 -7.11 6.11 36.88
C GLY A 3 -6.44 6.51 35.55
N PRO A 4 -7.11 6.35 34.42
CA PRO A 4 -6.54 6.67 33.10
C PRO A 4 -6.24 8.17 32.99
N ARG A 5 -5.07 8.49 32.44
CA ARG A 5 -4.70 9.87 32.11
C ARG A 5 -5.47 10.31 30.87
N PRO A 6 -6.03 11.51 30.83
CA PRO A 6 -6.71 12.00 29.63
C PRO A 6 -5.69 12.24 28.51
N LEU A 7 -6.03 11.76 27.33
CA LEU A 7 -5.29 12.03 26.07
C LEU A 7 -5.25 13.54 25.83
N SER A 8 -4.12 14.07 25.39
CA SER A 8 -4.00 15.48 25.05
C SER A 8 -4.93 15.80 23.86
N PRO A 9 -5.72 16.87 23.91
CA PRO A 9 -6.73 17.17 22.87
C PRO A 9 -6.14 17.58 21.50
N VAL A 10 -4.82 17.62 21.38
CA VAL A 10 -4.13 18.02 20.16
C VAL A 10 -4.03 16.89 19.15
N ALA A 11 -3.84 15.64 19.58
CA ALA A 11 -3.70 14.49 18.68
C ALA A 11 -5.04 14.10 18.04
N ALA A 12 -6.15 14.18 18.76
CA ALA A 12 -7.48 13.85 18.26
C ALA A 12 -8.00 14.86 17.22
N ARG A 13 -7.53 16.11 17.27
CA ARG A 13 -7.96 17.14 16.30
C ARG A 13 -7.22 17.08 14.96
N ALA A 14 -6.00 16.57 14.94
CA ALA A 14 -5.23 16.46 13.69
C ALA A 14 -5.77 15.38 12.74
N GLY A 15 -6.25 14.25 13.27
CA GLY A 15 -6.80 13.17 12.45
C GLY A 15 -8.12 13.52 11.75
N LEU A 16 -8.97 14.31 12.39
CA LEU A 16 -10.29 14.65 11.84
C LEU A 16 -10.22 15.72 10.74
N VAL A 17 -9.26 16.64 10.82
CA VAL A 17 -9.10 17.74 9.86
C VAL A 17 -8.56 17.22 8.52
N VAL A 18 -7.71 16.20 8.51
CA VAL A 18 -7.13 15.66 7.26
C VAL A 18 -8.18 14.89 6.45
N LEU A 19 -9.11 14.19 7.10
CA LEU A 19 -10.18 13.46 6.39
C LEU A 19 -11.20 14.42 5.75
N ALA A 20 -11.46 15.56 6.34
CA ALA A 20 -12.42 16.55 5.82
C ALA A 20 -11.91 17.29 4.57
N TRP A 21 -10.59 17.43 4.39
CA TRP A 21 -10.01 18.13 3.23
C TRP A 21 -9.95 17.28 1.95
N LEU A 22 -9.98 15.97 2.06
CA LEU A 22 -9.94 15.07 0.91
C LEU A 22 -11.30 14.88 0.21
N VAL A 23 -12.41 15.26 0.86
CA VAL A 23 -13.76 15.13 0.29
C VAL A 23 -14.21 16.38 -0.48
N ALA A 24 -13.52 17.49 -0.33
CA ALA A 24 -13.83 18.73 -1.06
C ALA A 24 -13.20 18.76 -2.47
N VAL A 25 -13.59 17.84 -3.34
CA VAL A 25 -13.41 18.00 -4.78
C VAL A 25 -14.51 18.95 -5.26
N PRO A 26 -14.21 20.13 -5.84
CA PRO A 26 -15.25 20.99 -6.37
C PRO A 26 -15.97 20.29 -7.52
N LEU A 27 -17.25 20.02 -7.34
CA LEU A 27 -18.16 19.67 -8.43
C LEU A 27 -18.23 20.90 -9.36
N ALA A 28 -17.56 20.84 -10.49
CA ALA A 28 -17.72 21.83 -11.55
C ALA A 28 -19.19 21.83 -11.98
N ARG A 29 -19.86 22.95 -11.69
CA ARG A 29 -21.24 23.19 -12.07
C ARG A 29 -21.24 23.47 -13.57
N ALA A 30 -21.91 22.64 -14.35
CA ALA A 30 -22.19 22.91 -15.77
C ALA A 30 -23.14 24.09 -15.85
N GLU A 31 -22.70 25.16 -16.47
CA GLU A 31 -23.59 26.27 -16.89
C GLU A 31 -24.26 25.90 -18.21
N ASP A 32 -25.58 26.04 -18.24
CA ASP A 32 -26.43 25.85 -19.38
C ASP A 32 -26.34 27.08 -20.31
N PRO A 33 -26.07 26.94 -21.61
CA PRO A 33 -26.27 28.03 -22.55
C PRO A 33 -27.58 27.84 -23.29
N THR A 34 -28.57 28.67 -22.94
CA THR A 34 -29.75 28.92 -23.79
C THR A 34 -29.36 29.74 -25.00
N GLY A 35 -29.58 29.20 -26.19
CA GLY A 35 -29.47 29.93 -27.47
C GLY A 35 -30.03 29.11 -28.62
N ALA A 36 -31.07 29.61 -29.25
CA ALA A 36 -31.96 28.99 -30.21
C ALA A 36 -31.34 28.70 -31.61
N PRO A 37 -32.07 28.07 -32.55
CA PRO A 37 -31.53 27.14 -33.54
C PRO A 37 -31.26 27.76 -34.90
N SER A 38 -30.25 27.29 -35.60
CA SER A 38 -30.14 27.40 -37.06
C SER A 38 -29.84 26.02 -37.67
N ALA A 39 -30.52 25.77 -38.77
CA ALA A 39 -30.73 24.51 -39.48
C ALA A 39 -29.46 23.89 -40.13
N PRO A 40 -29.53 22.70 -40.72
CA PRO A 40 -28.50 21.70 -40.68
C PRO A 40 -27.51 21.79 -41.85
N GLU A 41 -26.24 21.76 -41.57
CA GLU A 41 -25.25 21.27 -42.54
C GLU A 41 -24.80 19.88 -42.11
N VAL A 42 -25.18 18.90 -42.95
CA VAL A 42 -24.69 17.51 -42.84
C VAL A 42 -23.25 17.52 -43.32
N SER A 43 -22.33 17.66 -42.37
CA SER A 43 -20.93 17.31 -42.58
C SER A 43 -20.63 16.08 -41.75
N SER A 44 -20.59 14.93 -42.44
CA SER A 44 -20.11 13.67 -41.88
C SER A 44 -18.60 13.75 -41.62
N ALA A 45 -18.23 14.54 -40.64
CA ALA A 45 -16.93 14.38 -40.01
C ALA A 45 -17.12 13.38 -38.87
N THR A 46 -16.83 12.12 -39.15
CA THR A 46 -16.47 11.15 -38.13
C THR A 46 -15.36 11.80 -37.31
N GLN A 47 -15.72 12.45 -36.18
CA GLN A 47 -14.77 12.79 -35.16
C GLN A 47 -14.23 11.43 -34.70
N ALA A 48 -13.05 11.08 -35.20
CA ALA A 48 -12.22 10.07 -34.61
C ALA A 48 -12.06 10.52 -33.16
N GLN A 49 -12.85 9.95 -32.29
CA GLN A 49 -12.71 10.04 -30.86
C GLN A 49 -11.28 9.62 -30.63
N ALA A 50 -10.41 10.57 -30.27
CA ALA A 50 -9.02 10.28 -29.96
C ALA A 50 -9.08 9.15 -28.92
N ALA A 51 -8.66 7.97 -29.34
CA ALA A 51 -8.57 6.84 -28.42
C ALA A 51 -7.75 7.37 -27.24
N GLU A 52 -8.35 7.36 -26.04
CA GLU A 52 -7.58 7.60 -24.83
C GLU A 52 -6.38 6.66 -24.94
N PRO A 53 -5.15 7.13 -24.69
CA PRO A 53 -3.97 6.30 -24.80
C PRO A 53 -4.27 5.01 -24.04
N ASP A 54 -4.04 3.89 -24.68
CA ASP A 54 -4.42 2.57 -24.18
C ASP A 54 -3.66 2.34 -22.86
N ASP A 55 -4.27 2.76 -21.75
CA ASP A 55 -3.77 2.54 -20.38
C ASP A 55 -3.61 1.03 -20.06
N LEU A 56 -3.95 0.18 -21.03
CA LEU A 56 -3.78 -1.25 -21.03
C LEU A 56 -2.32 -1.65 -21.27
N GLU A 57 -1.52 -0.78 -21.87
CA GLU A 57 -0.10 -1.03 -22.04
C GLU A 57 0.62 -0.80 -20.72
N VAL A 58 0.70 -1.87 -19.93
CA VAL A 58 1.35 -1.87 -18.63
C VAL A 58 2.83 -1.55 -18.81
N ASP A 59 3.25 -0.38 -18.35
CA ASP A 59 4.67 0.01 -18.34
C ASP A 59 5.49 -1.05 -17.61
N ALA A 60 6.47 -1.61 -18.30
CA ALA A 60 7.32 -2.67 -17.77
C ALA A 60 8.12 -2.20 -16.54
N SER A 61 8.46 -0.91 -16.45
CA SER A 61 9.21 -0.33 -15.34
C SER A 61 8.37 -0.14 -14.06
N GLU A 62 7.04 -0.01 -14.18
CA GLU A 62 6.11 0.11 -13.06
C GLU A 62 4.82 -0.70 -13.30
N PRO A 63 4.92 -2.05 -13.34
CA PRO A 63 3.80 -2.90 -13.75
C PRO A 63 2.79 -3.13 -12.63
N ASP A 64 3.07 -2.81 -11.37
CA ASP A 64 2.20 -3.09 -10.24
C ASP A 64 2.08 -1.88 -9.29
N PHE A 65 1.00 -1.87 -8.51
CA PHE A 65 0.67 -0.83 -7.53
C PHE A 65 1.53 -0.87 -6.28
N ASN A 66 2.31 -1.93 -6.09
CA ASN A 66 3.27 -2.05 -5.01
C ASN A 66 4.61 -2.59 -5.53
N VAL A 67 5.72 -2.27 -4.87
CA VAL A 67 7.01 -2.94 -5.09
C VAL A 67 6.92 -4.36 -4.51
N ILE A 68 6.96 -4.52 -3.21
CA ILE A 68 6.59 -5.74 -2.47
C ILE A 68 5.48 -5.39 -1.49
N THR A 69 5.70 -4.47 -0.55
CA THR A 69 4.70 -3.86 0.33
C THR A 69 4.56 -2.37 0.06
N LEU A 70 5.65 -1.69 -0.30
CA LEU A 70 5.66 -0.26 -0.60
C LEU A 70 4.76 0.10 -1.78
N PRO A 71 3.88 1.10 -1.65
CA PRO A 71 3.07 1.59 -2.76
C PRO A 71 3.93 2.24 -3.85
N THR A 72 3.46 2.13 -5.10
CA THR A 72 4.03 2.82 -6.27
C THR A 72 3.17 4.03 -6.65
N THR A 73 3.60 4.81 -7.65
CA THR A 73 2.80 5.91 -8.19
C THR A 73 1.85 5.49 -9.31
N LEU A 74 1.76 4.19 -9.60
CA LEU A 74 0.89 3.67 -10.65
C LEU A 74 -0.57 4.02 -10.37
N ARG A 75 -1.24 4.53 -11.40
CA ARG A 75 -2.64 4.94 -11.35
C ARG A 75 -3.52 3.88 -12.00
N LEU A 76 -4.63 3.59 -11.34
CA LEU A 76 -5.67 2.78 -11.93
C LEU A 76 -6.64 3.71 -12.68
N PRO A 77 -6.95 3.44 -13.97
CA PRO A 77 -7.91 4.23 -14.71
C PRO A 77 -9.28 4.26 -14.04
N ARG A 78 -10.04 5.32 -14.30
CA ARG A 78 -11.38 5.49 -13.74
C ARG A 78 -12.28 4.29 -14.06
N HIS A 79 -13.04 3.84 -13.08
CA HIS A 79 -13.98 2.70 -13.14
C HIS A 79 -13.32 1.34 -13.41
N LYS A 80 -12.01 1.25 -13.28
CA LYS A 80 -11.28 -0.01 -13.39
C LYS A 80 -11.04 -0.61 -12.02
N LEU A 81 -10.81 -1.92 -12.01
CA LEU A 81 -10.56 -2.70 -10.80
C LEU A 81 -9.15 -3.29 -10.84
N GLY A 82 -8.54 -3.38 -9.67
CA GLY A 82 -7.33 -4.13 -9.42
C GLY A 82 -7.54 -5.10 -8.26
N PHE A 83 -6.96 -6.27 -8.37
CA PHE A 83 -6.94 -7.27 -7.31
C PHE A 83 -5.50 -7.54 -6.92
N ARG A 84 -5.28 -7.80 -5.63
CA ARG A 84 -3.98 -8.22 -5.11
C ARG A 84 -4.17 -9.28 -4.04
N LEU A 85 -3.39 -10.35 -4.15
CA LEU A 85 -3.20 -11.35 -3.11
C LEU A 85 -1.74 -11.25 -2.64
N THR A 86 -1.54 -11.19 -1.35
CA THR A 86 -0.23 -11.35 -0.71
C THR A 86 -0.26 -12.60 0.15
N HIS A 87 0.84 -13.31 0.17
CA HIS A 87 1.01 -14.51 0.98
C HIS A 87 2.40 -14.52 1.58
N ARG A 88 2.50 -14.72 2.89
CA ARG A 88 3.76 -14.91 3.62
C ARG A 88 3.62 -16.19 4.43
N PHE A 89 4.48 -17.15 4.17
CA PHE A 89 4.55 -18.36 4.98
C PHE A 89 5.12 -18.03 6.35
N ALA A 90 4.50 -18.52 7.41
CA ALA A 90 4.85 -18.15 8.78
C ALA A 90 6.11 -18.88 9.32
N ARG A 91 6.61 -19.89 8.59
CA ARG A 91 7.81 -20.60 8.97
C ARG A 91 9.06 -19.75 8.69
N ASP A 92 9.88 -19.58 9.68
CA ASP A 92 11.20 -19.00 9.52
C ASP A 92 12.12 -19.95 8.73
N LEU A 93 12.74 -19.44 7.67
CA LEU A 93 13.68 -20.20 6.85
C LEU A 93 14.98 -20.56 7.57
N GLY A 94 15.30 -19.87 8.67
CA GLY A 94 16.45 -20.15 9.53
C GLY A 94 16.17 -21.17 10.63
N GLU A 95 14.93 -21.64 10.79
CA GLU A 95 14.55 -22.60 11.81
C GLU A 95 14.89 -24.02 11.37
N GLY A 96 15.66 -24.75 12.20
CA GLY A 96 16.07 -26.11 11.92
C GLY A 96 17.20 -26.23 10.88
N ASP A 97 17.35 -27.42 10.31
CA ASP A 97 18.30 -27.67 9.23
C ASP A 97 17.64 -27.73 7.85
N PHE A 98 18.43 -27.97 6.80
CA PHE A 98 17.91 -28.06 5.44
C PHE A 98 16.95 -29.25 5.23
N GLY A 99 17.11 -30.31 6.01
CA GLY A 99 16.21 -31.48 5.99
C GLY A 99 14.84 -31.12 6.55
N ASP A 100 14.82 -30.34 7.64
CA ASP A 100 13.58 -29.82 8.23
C ASP A 100 12.85 -28.88 7.26
N LEU A 101 13.57 -28.00 6.58
CA LEU A 101 13.00 -27.13 5.53
C LEU A 101 12.36 -27.93 4.38
N LEU A 102 13.01 -29.02 3.95
CA LEU A 102 12.46 -29.90 2.93
C LEU A 102 11.24 -30.68 3.44
N ALA A 103 11.27 -31.15 4.68
CA ALA A 103 10.18 -31.89 5.31
C ALA A 103 8.92 -31.03 5.43
N ASP A 104 9.08 -29.75 5.78
CA ASP A 104 7.99 -28.77 5.87
C ASP A 104 7.66 -28.13 4.52
N PHE A 105 8.25 -28.62 3.45
CA PHE A 105 8.11 -28.08 2.11
C PHE A 105 8.30 -26.57 2.06
N PHE A 106 9.40 -26.07 2.67
CA PHE A 106 9.74 -24.63 2.79
C PHE A 106 8.66 -23.78 3.47
N GLY A 107 7.89 -24.37 4.38
CA GLY A 107 6.86 -23.68 5.15
C GLY A 107 5.46 -23.71 4.52
N PHE A 108 5.27 -24.46 3.42
CA PHE A 108 3.94 -24.62 2.81
C PHE A 108 2.95 -25.31 3.75
N ASP A 109 3.42 -26.20 4.63
CA ASP A 109 2.60 -26.89 5.62
C ASP A 109 2.40 -26.07 6.92
N GLY A 110 3.10 -24.93 7.06
CA GLY A 110 2.99 -24.00 8.17
C GLY A 110 1.82 -23.02 8.00
N GLY A 111 1.57 -22.22 9.01
CA GLY A 111 0.64 -21.11 8.93
C GLY A 111 1.08 -20.07 7.91
N ALA A 112 0.17 -19.19 7.54
CA ALA A 112 0.48 -18.09 6.61
C ALA A 112 -0.29 -16.82 6.96
N GLN A 113 0.34 -15.68 6.73
CA GLN A 113 -0.35 -14.40 6.64
C GLN A 113 -0.75 -14.15 5.19
N ILE A 114 -2.06 -14.13 4.96
CA ILE A 114 -2.64 -13.90 3.64
C ILE A 114 -3.33 -12.54 3.65
N GLY A 115 -3.13 -11.76 2.60
CA GLY A 115 -3.83 -10.50 2.40
C GLY A 115 -4.55 -10.46 1.06
N LEU A 116 -5.78 -9.96 1.07
CA LEU A 116 -6.61 -9.75 -0.11
C LEU A 116 -6.89 -8.26 -0.27
N GLY A 117 -6.52 -7.71 -1.41
CA GLY A 117 -6.69 -6.31 -1.77
C GLY A 117 -7.58 -6.11 -2.98
N LEU A 118 -8.49 -5.17 -2.87
CA LEU A 118 -9.29 -4.66 -3.99
C LEU A 118 -8.97 -3.18 -4.16
N ARG A 119 -8.73 -2.76 -5.39
CA ARG A 119 -8.45 -1.37 -5.76
C ARG A 119 -9.45 -0.93 -6.81
N PHE A 120 -9.99 0.27 -6.65
CA PHE A 120 -10.97 0.85 -7.56
C PHE A 120 -10.55 2.26 -7.96
N GLY A 121 -10.48 2.53 -9.26
CA GLY A 121 -10.25 3.85 -9.83
C GLY A 121 -11.51 4.70 -9.77
N VAL A 122 -11.53 5.70 -8.88
CA VAL A 122 -12.68 6.62 -8.74
C VAL A 122 -12.60 7.75 -9.76
N ALA A 123 -11.40 8.28 -9.97
CA ALA A 123 -11.10 9.32 -10.96
C ALA A 123 -9.74 9.02 -11.59
N SER A 124 -9.35 9.78 -12.60
CA SER A 124 -8.09 9.58 -13.36
C SER A 124 -6.81 9.59 -12.50
N ALA A 125 -6.87 10.16 -11.30
CA ALA A 125 -5.74 10.24 -10.38
C ALA A 125 -6.05 9.74 -8.98
N THR A 126 -7.30 9.32 -8.72
CA THR A 126 -7.78 8.91 -7.39
C THR A 126 -8.21 7.47 -7.41
N GLN A 127 -7.70 6.69 -6.47
CA GLN A 127 -8.04 5.29 -6.31
C GLN A 127 -8.29 4.95 -4.84
N LEU A 128 -9.29 4.10 -4.61
CA LEU A 128 -9.62 3.54 -3.30
C LEU A 128 -9.04 2.14 -3.22
N VAL A 129 -8.59 1.77 -2.04
CA VAL A 129 -8.10 0.42 -1.76
C VAL A 129 -8.77 -0.10 -0.50
N PHE A 130 -9.32 -1.30 -0.60
CA PHE A 130 -9.73 -2.13 0.51
C PHE A 130 -8.76 -3.30 0.61
N TYR A 131 -8.22 -3.54 1.79
CA TYR A 131 -7.30 -4.64 2.03
C TYR A 131 -7.64 -5.34 3.34
N ARG A 132 -7.63 -6.68 3.32
CA ARG A 132 -7.89 -7.50 4.50
C ARG A 132 -6.87 -8.62 4.62
N THR A 133 -6.38 -8.85 5.83
CA THR A 133 -5.46 -9.96 6.14
C THR A 133 -6.18 -11.12 6.83
N SER A 134 -5.54 -12.30 6.84
CA SER A 134 -6.00 -13.48 7.59
C SER A 134 -6.03 -13.23 9.10
N GLU A 135 -5.20 -12.32 9.61
CA GLU A 135 -5.22 -11.85 11.01
C GLU A 135 -6.35 -10.85 11.30
N ARG A 136 -7.31 -10.75 10.39
CA ARG A 136 -8.48 -9.87 10.49
C ARG A 136 -8.18 -8.37 10.46
N THR A 137 -6.97 -7.94 10.13
CA THR A 137 -6.70 -6.53 9.85
C THR A 137 -7.50 -6.09 8.63
N ILE A 138 -8.21 -4.98 8.74
CA ILE A 138 -8.90 -4.32 7.64
C ILE A 138 -8.28 -2.96 7.47
N GLN A 139 -7.83 -2.68 6.25
CA GLN A 139 -7.27 -1.39 5.85
C GLN A 139 -8.13 -0.77 4.75
N LEU A 140 -8.45 0.49 4.94
CA LEU A 140 -9.01 1.35 3.90
C LEU A 140 -7.98 2.41 3.54
N SER A 141 -7.76 2.65 2.26
CA SER A 141 -6.86 3.72 1.84
C SER A 141 -7.34 4.43 0.59
N VAL A 142 -6.91 5.69 0.49
CA VAL A 142 -7.07 6.54 -0.69
C VAL A 142 -5.69 6.89 -1.19
N GLN A 143 -5.43 6.68 -2.46
CA GLN A 143 -4.23 7.16 -3.12
C GLN A 143 -4.62 8.22 -4.14
N GLN A 144 -3.98 9.38 -4.05
CA GLN A 144 -4.14 10.52 -4.94
C GLN A 144 -2.85 10.77 -5.70
N GLY A 145 -2.89 10.63 -7.02
CA GLY A 145 -1.76 11.02 -7.88
C GLY A 145 -1.67 12.54 -7.99
N LEU A 146 -0.50 13.09 -7.70
CA LEU A 146 -0.24 14.53 -7.69
C LEU A 146 0.55 14.97 -8.93
N LEU A 147 1.67 14.29 -9.23
CA LEU A 147 2.51 14.57 -10.38
C LEU A 147 2.70 13.31 -11.22
N ARG A 148 2.88 13.48 -12.53
CA ARG A 148 3.30 12.42 -13.47
C ARG A 148 4.69 12.71 -13.98
N GLN A 149 5.47 11.68 -14.21
CA GLN A 149 6.85 11.83 -14.71
C GLN A 149 6.89 12.35 -16.16
N GLU A 150 5.82 12.20 -16.96
CA GLU A 150 5.78 12.72 -18.33
C GLU A 150 5.97 14.24 -18.42
N GLY A 151 5.62 14.98 -17.36
CA GLY A 151 5.81 16.43 -17.26
C GLY A 151 6.81 16.88 -16.21
N HIS A 152 7.38 15.96 -15.43
CA HIS A 152 8.22 16.26 -14.27
C HIS A 152 9.35 15.26 -14.15
N PRO A 153 10.43 15.57 -13.40
CA PRO A 153 11.56 14.65 -13.22
C PRO A 153 11.19 13.40 -12.40
N ILE A 154 10.11 13.45 -11.63
CA ILE A 154 9.58 12.39 -10.78
C ILE A 154 8.06 12.31 -10.88
N ALA A 155 7.48 11.16 -10.55
CA ALA A 155 6.07 11.06 -10.22
C ALA A 155 5.86 11.17 -8.71
N LEU A 156 4.70 11.68 -8.30
CA LEU A 156 4.33 11.87 -6.90
C LEU A 156 2.88 11.46 -6.68
N SER A 157 2.64 10.73 -5.59
CA SER A 157 1.32 10.43 -5.07
C SER A 157 1.27 10.61 -3.56
N ALA A 158 0.10 10.94 -3.03
CA ALA A 158 -0.19 10.89 -1.61
C ALA A 158 -1.06 9.66 -1.32
N VAL A 159 -0.81 8.99 -0.21
CA VAL A 159 -1.63 7.88 0.30
C VAL A 159 -2.05 8.20 1.72
N VAL A 160 -3.33 8.08 2.00
CA VAL A 160 -3.88 8.15 3.35
C VAL A 160 -4.60 6.84 3.61
N SER A 161 -4.33 6.22 4.74
CA SER A 161 -4.96 4.98 5.12
C SER A 161 -5.35 4.96 6.59
N VAL A 162 -6.27 4.08 6.90
CA VAL A 162 -6.62 3.69 8.26
C VAL A 162 -6.77 2.19 8.29
N GLU A 163 -6.20 1.55 9.32
CA GLU A 163 -6.35 0.12 9.54
C GLU A 163 -6.73 -0.14 10.98
N GLY A 164 -7.45 -1.24 11.21
CA GLY A 164 -7.84 -1.71 12.52
C GLY A 164 -7.85 -3.22 12.57
N LEU A 165 -7.66 -3.76 13.77
CA LEU A 165 -7.84 -5.19 14.01
C LEU A 165 -9.32 -5.46 14.15
N GLN A 166 -9.75 -6.48 13.45
CA GLN A 166 -10.93 -7.22 13.68
C GLN A 166 -12.19 -6.89 13.08
N ASN A 167 -12.92 -6.46 13.65
CA ASN A 167 -14.33 -6.63 13.56
C ASN A 167 -14.85 -5.27 13.17
N PHE A 168 -15.55 -5.15 12.12
CA PHE A 168 -16.66 -4.21 12.06
C PHE A 168 -17.68 -4.59 13.14
N GLY A 169 -17.23 -5.20 14.23
CA GLY A 169 -18.00 -5.49 15.40
C GLY A 169 -18.16 -4.19 16.15
N LEU A 170 -19.20 -3.77 16.14
CA LEU A 170 -20.10 -2.92 16.86
C LEU A 170 -20.01 -3.09 18.40
N SER A 171 -18.90 -3.52 18.92
CA SER A 171 -18.59 -3.35 20.33
C SER A 171 -18.34 -1.87 20.52
N ALA A 172 -19.33 -1.21 21.08
CA ALA A 172 -19.22 0.16 21.57
C ALA A 172 -18.29 0.19 22.79
N ASP A 173 -17.04 -0.21 22.61
CA ASP A 173 -16.00 0.04 23.61
C ASP A 173 -15.49 1.46 23.43
N ASP A 174 -15.35 2.17 24.55
CA ASP A 174 -14.92 3.58 24.61
C ASP A 174 -13.50 3.83 24.08
N ASN A 175 -12.84 2.80 23.57
CA ASN A 175 -11.45 2.83 23.07
C ASN A 175 -11.33 2.90 21.54
N PHE A 176 -12.44 3.11 20.83
CA PHE A 176 -12.48 3.18 19.37
C PHE A 176 -11.31 3.92 18.70
N PRO A 177 -10.84 5.10 19.15
CA PRO A 177 -9.73 5.79 18.51
C PRO A 177 -8.38 5.07 18.66
N ALA A 178 -8.18 4.31 19.74
CA ALA A 178 -6.92 3.62 20.01
C ALA A 178 -6.77 2.31 19.22
N GLU A 179 -7.88 1.75 18.72
CA GLU A 179 -7.88 0.49 17.95
C GLU A 179 -7.49 0.69 16.48
N TYR A 180 -7.45 1.94 16.01
CA TYR A 180 -7.18 2.28 14.62
C TYR A 180 -5.82 2.95 14.45
N SER A 181 -5.09 2.50 13.43
CA SER A 181 -3.80 3.09 13.04
C SER A 181 -3.98 3.88 11.75
N PRO A 182 -4.09 5.21 11.83
CA PRO A 182 -4.04 6.07 10.66
C PRO A 182 -2.62 6.15 10.11
N ALA A 183 -2.47 6.24 8.78
CA ALA A 183 -1.18 6.45 8.16
C ALA A 183 -1.27 7.46 7.01
N ILE A 184 -0.20 8.21 6.82
CA ILE A 184 -0.02 9.14 5.70
C ILE A 184 1.34 8.85 5.08
N SER A 185 1.37 8.67 3.76
CA SER A 185 2.59 8.44 3.00
C SER A 185 2.64 9.34 1.77
N LEU A 186 3.83 9.82 1.44
CA LEU A 186 4.13 10.39 0.13
C LEU A 186 4.91 9.35 -0.67
N VAL A 187 4.49 9.09 -1.89
CA VAL A 187 5.13 8.12 -2.78
C VAL A 187 5.81 8.90 -3.89
N LEU A 188 7.13 8.95 -3.86
CA LEU A 188 7.95 9.50 -4.92
C LEU A 188 8.48 8.34 -5.74
N SER A 189 8.34 8.41 -7.05
CA SER A 189 8.96 7.42 -7.95
C SER A 189 9.68 8.08 -9.11
N ARG A 190 10.67 7.36 -9.63
CA ARG A 190 11.34 7.71 -10.87
C ARG A 190 11.56 6.45 -11.71
N LYS A 191 10.92 6.42 -12.87
CA LYS A 191 11.20 5.43 -13.89
C LYS A 191 12.53 5.74 -14.59
N LEU A 192 13.37 4.75 -14.72
CA LEU A 192 14.71 4.83 -15.32
C LEU A 192 14.69 4.27 -16.76
N GLY A 193 13.77 4.79 -17.57
CA GLY A 193 13.53 4.31 -18.93
C GLY A 193 13.11 2.83 -18.91
N THR A 194 13.76 2.01 -19.72
CA THR A 194 13.48 0.57 -19.81
C THR A 194 14.21 -0.28 -18.77
N HIS A 195 14.95 0.34 -17.83
CA HIS A 195 15.77 -0.40 -16.86
C HIS A 195 15.03 -0.68 -15.55
N GLY A 196 13.97 0.04 -15.25
CA GLY A 196 13.20 -0.14 -14.03
C GLY A 196 12.75 1.17 -13.38
N ALA A 197 12.51 1.13 -12.07
CA ALA A 197 12.09 2.29 -11.30
C ALA A 197 12.63 2.26 -9.87
N VAL A 198 12.76 3.43 -9.26
CA VAL A 198 13.13 3.62 -7.87
C VAL A 198 12.04 4.39 -7.13
N TYR A 199 11.90 4.13 -5.84
CA TYR A 199 10.84 4.64 -4.99
C TYR A 199 11.39 5.15 -3.67
N VAL A 200 10.85 6.27 -3.21
CA VAL A 200 11.09 6.82 -1.87
C VAL A 200 9.73 7.13 -1.25
N VAL A 201 9.46 6.58 -0.07
CA VAL A 201 8.14 6.62 0.56
C VAL A 201 8.27 7.03 2.02
N PRO A 202 8.44 8.34 2.32
CA PRO A 202 8.29 8.82 3.69
C PRO A 202 6.85 8.58 4.18
N SER A 203 6.73 8.03 5.38
CA SER A 203 5.44 7.65 5.96
C SER A 203 5.40 7.98 7.44
N TRP A 204 4.23 8.41 7.91
CA TRP A 204 3.89 8.52 9.31
C TRP A 204 2.73 7.58 9.61
N VAL A 205 2.84 6.82 10.70
CA VAL A 205 1.81 5.90 11.18
C VAL A 205 1.49 6.26 12.63
N GLY A 206 0.24 6.58 12.91
CA GLY A 206 -0.25 6.82 14.26
C GLY A 206 -0.75 5.52 14.90
N ASN A 207 -0.83 5.49 16.23
CA ASN A 207 -1.26 4.34 17.02
C ASN A 207 -0.58 3.04 16.57
N THR A 208 0.71 3.11 16.32
CA THR A 208 1.50 1.99 15.79
C THR A 208 1.39 0.74 16.68
N ASN A 209 1.23 0.95 17.98
CA ASN A 209 1.21 -0.08 19.00
C ASN A 209 -0.21 -0.41 19.50
N ASN A 210 -1.21 -0.29 18.66
CA ASN A 210 -2.63 -0.50 18.99
C ASN A 210 -2.97 -1.93 19.47
N THR A 211 -2.02 -2.87 19.40
CA THR A 211 -2.20 -4.27 19.80
C THR A 211 -1.52 -4.65 21.10
N ALA A 212 -0.74 -3.76 21.69
CA ALA A 212 -0.01 -4.05 22.94
C ALA A 212 -0.83 -3.62 24.16
N GLU A 213 -0.85 -4.48 25.18
CA GLU A 213 -1.58 -4.23 26.42
C GLU A 213 -0.85 -3.25 27.36
N ASP A 214 0.47 -3.09 27.21
CA ASP A 214 1.31 -2.27 28.11
C ASP A 214 2.24 -1.36 27.31
N ILE A 215 1.72 -0.20 26.90
CA ILE A 215 2.43 0.75 26.04
C ILE A 215 3.11 1.81 26.86
N THR A 216 4.43 1.84 26.77
CA THR A 216 5.26 2.87 27.42
C THR A 216 6.12 3.64 26.43
N THR A 217 5.93 3.44 25.13
CA THR A 217 6.66 4.04 24.03
C THR A 217 5.75 4.93 23.18
N ASP A 218 6.33 5.69 22.24
CA ASP A 218 5.60 6.57 21.35
C ASP A 218 4.51 5.82 20.55
N ASP A 219 3.33 6.42 20.47
CA ASP A 219 2.17 5.85 19.76
C ASP A 219 2.26 6.01 18.25
N SER A 220 3.29 6.65 17.74
CA SER A 220 3.46 6.91 16.31
C SER A 220 4.86 6.56 15.84
N THR A 221 4.97 6.24 14.54
CA THR A 221 6.23 5.87 13.90
C THR A 221 6.45 6.65 12.63
N LEU A 222 7.65 7.18 12.44
CA LEU A 222 8.13 7.72 11.19
C LEU A 222 8.98 6.67 10.47
N MET A 223 8.68 6.43 9.20
CA MET A 223 9.40 5.49 8.33
C MET A 223 9.85 6.16 7.05
N LEU A 224 10.90 5.60 6.43
CA LEU A 224 11.35 5.99 5.11
C LEU A 224 11.47 4.73 4.23
N GLY A 225 10.43 4.43 3.48
CA GLY A 225 10.46 3.34 2.51
C GLY A 225 11.39 3.66 1.35
N LEU A 226 12.29 2.74 1.04
CA LEU A 226 13.16 2.77 -0.14
C LEU A 226 12.84 1.52 -0.96
N GLY A 227 12.51 1.69 -2.24
CA GLY A 227 12.16 0.59 -3.13
C GLY A 227 12.89 0.69 -4.46
N ALA A 228 13.13 -0.46 -5.06
CA ALA A 228 13.70 -0.54 -6.41
C ALA A 228 13.08 -1.70 -7.19
N ARG A 229 12.93 -1.49 -8.48
CA ARG A 229 12.60 -2.52 -9.48
C ARG A 229 13.61 -2.41 -10.61
N VAL A 230 14.32 -3.49 -10.92
CA VAL A 230 15.32 -3.56 -11.96
C VAL A 230 14.92 -4.63 -12.98
N LEU A 231 14.67 -4.22 -14.21
CA LEU A 231 14.29 -5.13 -15.29
C LEU A 231 15.51 -5.95 -15.73
N LEU A 232 15.40 -7.26 -15.66
CA LEU A 232 16.36 -8.22 -16.22
C LEU A 232 15.97 -8.62 -17.65
N LEU A 233 14.67 -8.75 -17.88
CA LEU A 233 14.04 -9.06 -19.17
C LEU A 233 12.79 -8.19 -19.30
N PRO A 234 12.22 -8.01 -20.49
CA PRO A 234 11.03 -7.18 -20.67
C PRO A 234 9.84 -7.55 -19.77
N SER A 235 9.79 -8.78 -19.26
CA SER A 235 8.72 -9.28 -18.39
C SER A 235 9.20 -9.80 -17.04
N VAL A 236 10.49 -9.69 -16.70
CA VAL A 236 11.08 -10.18 -15.45
C VAL A 236 11.87 -9.07 -14.80
N ALA A 237 11.64 -8.83 -13.53
CA ALA A 237 12.36 -7.84 -12.74
C ALA A 237 12.84 -8.42 -11.42
N LEU A 238 13.95 -7.91 -10.92
CA LEU A 238 14.30 -7.97 -9.51
C LEU A 238 13.62 -6.81 -8.79
N VAL A 239 13.11 -7.08 -7.60
CA VAL A 239 12.48 -6.10 -6.72
C VAL A 239 13.12 -6.16 -5.34
N ALA A 240 13.28 -5.01 -4.72
CA ALA A 240 13.77 -4.91 -3.35
C ALA A 240 13.14 -3.70 -2.67
N GLU A 241 12.94 -3.82 -1.34
CA GLU A 241 12.50 -2.70 -0.52
C GLU A 241 13.13 -2.77 0.87
N TYR A 242 13.36 -1.60 1.44
CA TYR A 242 13.85 -1.42 2.80
C TYR A 242 13.07 -0.29 3.46
N ASN A 243 12.45 -0.57 4.61
CA ASN A 243 11.62 0.36 5.37
C ASN A 243 12.23 0.62 6.75
N PRO A 244 13.28 1.46 6.87
CA PRO A 244 13.79 1.86 8.17
C PRO A 244 12.76 2.69 8.95
N ARG A 245 12.64 2.38 10.22
CA ARG A 245 11.93 3.19 11.21
C ARG A 245 12.86 4.27 11.72
N LEU A 246 12.55 5.53 11.41
CA LEU A 246 13.42 6.66 11.73
C LEU A 246 13.21 7.17 13.16
N ALA A 247 11.96 7.14 13.64
CA ALA A 247 11.59 7.60 14.98
C ALA A 247 10.26 6.96 15.41
N GLY A 248 10.01 6.98 16.71
CA GLY A 248 8.78 6.47 17.31
C GLY A 248 8.92 5.06 17.88
N TYR A 249 7.89 4.23 17.70
CA TYR A 249 7.82 2.89 18.28
C TYR A 249 8.99 1.99 17.88
N LYS A 250 9.65 1.41 18.85
CA LYS A 250 10.85 0.57 18.66
C LYS A 250 10.64 -0.89 19.03
N GLY A 251 9.53 -1.22 19.65
CA GLY A 251 9.24 -2.55 20.16
C GLY A 251 8.89 -2.55 21.65
N ASP A 252 8.51 -3.69 22.19
CA ASP A 252 8.16 -3.84 23.59
C ASP A 252 9.40 -3.78 24.49
N ARG A 253 9.24 -3.33 25.74
CA ARG A 253 10.32 -3.30 26.72
C ARG A 253 10.88 -4.71 26.92
N GLY A 254 12.18 -4.85 26.70
CA GLY A 254 12.92 -6.11 26.92
C GLY A 254 13.16 -6.95 25.67
N SER A 255 12.50 -6.66 24.55
CA SER A 255 12.74 -7.37 23.29
C SER A 255 13.79 -6.70 22.38
N GLY A 256 14.30 -5.52 22.77
CA GLY A 256 15.18 -4.71 21.93
C GLY A 256 14.45 -4.01 20.79
N ASP A 257 15.21 -3.27 19.96
CA ASP A 257 14.64 -2.64 18.77
C ASP A 257 14.26 -3.73 17.76
N ARG A 258 12.99 -3.75 17.32
CA ARG A 258 12.55 -4.64 16.26
C ARG A 258 13.22 -4.28 14.93
N ALA A 259 13.53 -5.26 14.13
CA ALA A 259 14.14 -5.05 12.83
C ALA A 259 13.23 -4.23 11.91
N SER A 260 13.84 -3.36 11.11
CA SER A 260 13.16 -2.69 10.01
C SER A 260 12.89 -3.69 8.89
N LEU A 261 11.77 -3.51 8.18
CA LEU A 261 11.42 -4.38 7.06
C LEU A 261 12.51 -4.32 5.96
N LEU A 262 12.99 -5.48 5.57
CA LEU A 262 13.82 -5.68 4.40
C LEU A 262 13.23 -6.83 3.58
N SER A 263 12.94 -6.58 2.31
CA SER A 263 12.38 -7.60 1.41
C SER A 263 13.04 -7.50 0.04
N PHE A 264 13.15 -8.64 -0.63
CA PHE A 264 13.61 -8.71 -2.03
C PHE A 264 12.93 -9.88 -2.74
N GLY A 265 12.92 -9.87 -4.06
CA GLY A 265 12.27 -10.91 -4.82
C GLY A 265 12.43 -10.79 -6.31
N ILE A 266 11.81 -11.72 -7.01
CA ILE A 266 11.70 -11.74 -8.46
C ILE A 266 10.23 -11.58 -8.85
N GLU A 267 9.98 -10.75 -9.84
CA GLU A 267 8.67 -10.47 -10.38
C GLU A 267 8.59 -10.89 -11.84
N LYS A 268 7.51 -11.58 -12.21
CA LYS A 268 7.19 -11.96 -13.58
C LYS A 268 5.85 -11.36 -13.98
N ARG A 269 5.85 -10.59 -15.06
CA ARG A 269 4.64 -10.06 -15.68
C ARG A 269 4.14 -10.98 -16.80
N VAL A 270 2.83 -11.23 -16.82
CA VAL A 270 2.15 -11.99 -17.87
C VAL A 270 0.80 -11.32 -18.15
N GLY A 271 0.69 -10.62 -19.26
CA GLY A 271 -0.50 -9.83 -19.57
C GLY A 271 -0.80 -8.82 -18.45
N GLY A 272 -2.05 -8.74 -18.00
CA GLY A 272 -2.48 -7.89 -16.89
C GLY A 272 -2.14 -8.41 -15.48
N HIS A 273 -1.39 -9.53 -15.38
CA HIS A 273 -0.97 -10.10 -14.09
C HIS A 273 0.49 -9.76 -13.78
N ALA A 274 0.80 -9.60 -12.49
CA ALA A 274 2.15 -9.66 -11.97
C ALA A 274 2.22 -10.75 -10.90
N PHE A 275 3.18 -11.65 -11.06
CA PHE A 275 3.51 -12.72 -10.12
C PHE A 275 4.85 -12.40 -9.49
N GLN A 276 4.94 -12.49 -8.17
CA GLN A 276 6.16 -12.15 -7.46
C GLN A 276 6.46 -13.20 -6.41
N LEU A 277 7.65 -13.75 -6.44
CA LEU A 277 8.21 -14.55 -5.35
C LEU A 277 9.14 -13.65 -4.56
N ASN A 278 8.99 -13.60 -3.26
CA ASN A 278 9.77 -12.68 -2.42
C ASN A 278 10.19 -13.31 -1.10
N PHE A 279 11.21 -12.73 -0.52
CA PHE A 279 11.75 -13.03 0.79
C PHE A 279 11.67 -11.76 1.63
N SER A 280 11.27 -11.90 2.88
CA SER A 280 11.10 -10.78 3.81
C SER A 280 11.54 -11.20 5.20
N ASN A 281 12.12 -10.27 5.96
CA ASN A 281 12.39 -10.47 7.38
C ASN A 281 11.18 -10.15 8.28
N ASP A 282 10.01 -9.92 7.68
CA ASP A 282 8.79 -9.54 8.38
C ASP A 282 7.58 -10.11 7.66
N LEU A 283 6.57 -10.55 8.40
CA LEU A 283 5.29 -11.01 7.87
C LEU A 283 4.32 -9.86 7.54
N GLY A 284 4.58 -8.66 8.06
CA GLY A 284 3.75 -7.48 7.90
C GLY A 284 3.58 -7.06 6.43
N THR A 285 2.34 -6.72 6.07
CA THR A 285 1.97 -6.31 4.71
C THR A 285 1.24 -4.97 4.66
N THR A 286 0.92 -4.39 5.83
CA THR A 286 0.26 -3.09 5.95
C THR A 286 1.19 -2.05 6.60
N PRO A 287 0.90 -0.75 6.47
CA PRO A 287 1.71 0.31 7.08
C PRO A 287 1.89 0.16 8.58
N ALA A 288 0.83 -0.13 9.35
CA ALA A 288 0.97 -0.26 10.79
C ALA A 288 1.68 -1.57 11.20
N GLN A 289 1.46 -2.67 10.48
CA GLN A 289 2.22 -3.90 10.69
C GLN A 289 3.72 -3.66 10.47
N THR A 290 4.09 -3.01 9.35
CA THR A 290 5.48 -2.65 9.04
C THR A 290 6.06 -1.65 10.06
N ALA A 291 5.24 -0.70 10.53
CA ALA A 291 5.66 0.28 11.55
C ALA A 291 5.92 -0.38 12.90
N ARG A 292 5.14 -1.39 13.29
CA ARG A 292 5.43 -2.22 14.48
C ARG A 292 6.73 -3.00 14.33
N GLY A 293 7.07 -3.38 13.10
CA GLY A 293 8.26 -4.14 12.74
C GLY A 293 8.18 -5.57 13.23
N GLN A 294 8.80 -6.46 12.46
CA GLN A 294 9.01 -7.87 12.77
C GLN A 294 7.79 -8.59 13.35
N GLN A 295 6.79 -8.76 12.48
CA GLN A 295 5.64 -9.60 12.75
C GLN A 295 6.04 -11.08 12.60
N GLY A 296 6.43 -11.74 13.67
CA GLY A 296 6.90 -13.11 13.67
C GLY A 296 8.21 -13.28 14.45
N ALA A 297 8.88 -14.42 14.27
CA ALA A 297 10.20 -14.67 14.84
C ALA A 297 11.29 -13.85 14.11
N GLU A 298 12.46 -13.72 14.71
CA GLU A 298 13.64 -13.13 14.07
C GLU A 298 14.14 -14.06 12.98
N GLY A 299 13.74 -13.83 11.72
CA GLY A 299 14.13 -14.69 10.62
C GLY A 299 13.74 -14.16 9.25
N TRP A 300 13.79 -15.06 8.28
CA TRP A 300 13.42 -14.81 6.91
C TRP A 300 12.23 -15.67 6.51
N TYR A 301 11.31 -15.08 5.82
CA TYR A 301 10.07 -15.69 5.37
C TYR A 301 9.97 -15.67 3.86
N ILE A 302 9.57 -16.80 3.26
CA ILE A 302 9.22 -16.85 1.86
C ILE A 302 7.77 -16.37 1.68
N GLY A 303 7.51 -15.70 0.58
CA GLY A 303 6.16 -15.27 0.24
C GLY A 303 5.98 -15.08 -1.25
N PHE A 304 4.75 -14.92 -1.65
CA PHE A 304 4.42 -14.53 -3.01
C PHE A 304 3.32 -13.46 -3.03
N ASN A 305 3.33 -12.66 -4.08
CA ASN A 305 2.26 -11.72 -4.38
C ASN A 305 1.74 -12.03 -5.78
N ILE A 306 0.43 -11.91 -5.94
CA ILE A 306 -0.23 -12.00 -7.25
C ILE A 306 -1.10 -10.77 -7.37
N SER A 307 -0.93 -9.99 -8.42
CA SER A 307 -1.82 -8.89 -8.74
C SER A 307 -2.41 -9.04 -10.13
N ARG A 308 -3.61 -8.51 -10.30
CA ARG A 308 -4.31 -8.46 -11.58
C ARG A 308 -5.02 -7.13 -11.73
N LYS A 309 -4.89 -6.56 -12.92
CA LYS A 309 -5.64 -5.39 -13.35
C LYS A 309 -6.77 -5.84 -14.27
N PHE A 310 -7.99 -5.36 -14.00
CA PHE A 310 -9.16 -5.61 -14.82
C PHE A 310 -9.47 -4.30 -15.56
N TYR A 311 -9.31 -4.35 -16.86
CA TYR A 311 -9.49 -3.19 -17.73
C TYR A 311 -10.84 -3.22 -18.45
#